data_fedad7b712d6864cf59ad9b06ae1d58b
#
_entry.id   fedad7b712d6864cf59ad9b06ae1d58b
#
_cell.length_a   1.000
_cell.length_b   1.000
_cell.length_c   1.000
_cell.angle_alpha   90.00
_cell.angle_beta   90.00
_cell.angle_gamma   90.00
#
_symmetry.space_group_name_H-M   'P 1'
#
loop_
_entity.id
_entity.type
_entity.pdbx_description
1 polymer ?
#
loop_
_entity_poly.entity_id
_entity_poly.type
_entity_poly.pdbx_seq_one_letter_code
_entity_poly.pdbx_strand_id
1 'polypeptide(L)'
;MGKCDWEGYKQNLTEANRAKGPENVRRKDRSSIIRQAVLALLLCSVAALVACTPVKEPERKEKTVLRLWHYLDREESRQCLAKLVQKFNDMHQDIEIQINCIADEDFKKRLVLAAADGEQPDLAIVDSSDVQYYDKVGILKDLSSEMKPENYLSRALISCRTKDGRLVGLPLGLNCLIFYYNEDILRQAGVGVPTTLEEFVTAAEAVTSDQVSGCAFPALQSEESSFCFLPILWNYGGSLAQIDSPAGRQAFGFLKQLAENKALSEDNVNMTISDIAWEFANGNIAMAFLTSGYENEIREENPDLHFATTKLPCGENSITISGGEVLTVTCAEHEKEAREFVRFMEQTEQTEVYLDSMGYLAARRDLLKKQIQTDPAKKTYWSYLRQAKFREIEPYWPSLSMEVAESINRVILGEDTQDELEQLSERISRIRRAKYEKE
;
A
#
# COMPACT_ATOMS: atom_id res chain seq x y z
N MET A 1 39.74 12.62 26.84
CA MET A 1 40.89 12.73 27.74
C MET A 1 40.67 11.76 28.89
N GLY A 2 41.56 10.76 29.03
CA GLY A 2 41.55 9.73 30.08
C GLY A 2 42.44 8.57 29.68
N LYS A 3 43.73 8.70 29.87
CA LYS A 3 44.72 7.67 29.63
C LYS A 3 44.59 6.55 30.66
N CYS A 4 44.48 5.29 30.25
CA CYS A 4 44.64 4.12 31.10
C CYS A 4 46.11 3.76 31.17
N ASP A 5 46.57 3.60 32.42
CA ASP A 5 47.90 3.38 32.90
C ASP A 5 48.31 1.91 32.76
N TRP A 6 49.46 1.63 32.12
CA TRP A 6 49.91 0.29 31.74
C TRP A 6 51.15 -0.16 32.54
N GLU A 7 51.39 0.39 33.73
CA GLU A 7 52.59 0.06 34.54
C GLU A 7 52.35 -0.82 35.77
N GLY A 8 51.15 -1.34 36.03
CA GLY A 8 50.84 -2.14 37.22
C GLY A 8 51.09 -3.65 37.15
N TYR A 9 51.55 -4.22 36.04
CA TYR A 9 51.58 -5.69 35.86
C TYR A 9 52.95 -6.35 35.74
N LYS A 10 54.07 -5.67 36.13
CA LYS A 10 55.45 -6.21 36.03
C LYS A 10 56.19 -6.44 37.34
N GLN A 11 55.53 -6.54 38.49
CA GLN A 11 56.23 -6.69 39.80
C GLN A 11 55.82 -7.91 40.65
N ASN A 12 55.39 -9.03 40.08
CA ASN A 12 55.13 -10.24 40.93
C ASN A 12 55.64 -11.55 40.32
N LEU A 13 56.88 -11.57 39.75
CA LEU A 13 57.53 -12.79 39.26
C LEU A 13 59.01 -12.88 39.63
N THR A 14 59.36 -12.54 40.88
CA THR A 14 60.76 -12.79 41.39
C THR A 14 60.77 -13.00 42.89
N GLU A 15 60.10 -14.03 43.37
CA GLU A 15 60.40 -14.63 44.69
C GLU A 15 59.73 -16.00 44.87
N ALA A 16 60.27 -17.05 44.25
CA ALA A 16 60.06 -18.45 44.67
C ALA A 16 61.04 -19.39 43.98
N ASN A 17 62.36 -19.18 44.20
CA ASN A 17 63.35 -20.18 43.83
C ASN A 17 64.45 -20.17 44.89
N ARG A 18 64.23 -20.89 46.02
CA ARG A 18 65.31 -21.43 46.84
C ARG A 18 64.76 -22.59 47.69
N ALA A 19 65.48 -23.72 47.59
CA ALA A 19 65.53 -24.85 48.47
C ALA A 19 64.64 -26.07 48.18
N LYS A 20 65.24 -27.14 47.58
CA LYS A 20 65.49 -28.41 48.28
C LYS A 20 66.23 -29.36 47.30
N GLY A 21 67.19 -30.05 47.83
CA GLY A 21 68.24 -30.87 47.18
C GLY A 21 67.81 -32.28 46.68
N PRO A 22 68.73 -33.12 46.26
CA PRO A 22 68.54 -34.18 45.28
C PRO A 22 68.01 -35.50 45.92
N GLU A 23 66.93 -36.06 45.42
CA GLU A 23 66.55 -37.46 45.68
C GLU A 23 66.29 -38.21 44.37
N ASN A 24 67.05 -39.28 44.20
CA ASN A 24 66.83 -40.52 43.42
C ASN A 24 66.11 -40.47 42.06
N VAL A 25 66.90 -40.42 41.04
CA VAL A 25 66.52 -40.82 39.68
C VAL A 25 66.46 -42.35 39.58
N ARG A 26 65.29 -42.94 39.69
CA ARG A 26 65.06 -44.31 39.21
C ARG A 26 65.09 -44.31 37.69
N ARG A 27 66.03 -45.09 37.13
CA ARG A 27 66.11 -45.39 35.68
C ARG A 27 64.73 -45.95 35.20
N LYS A 28 63.92 -45.13 34.60
CA LYS A 28 62.78 -45.61 33.80
C LYS A 28 63.27 -46.19 32.51
N ASP A 29 62.83 -47.37 32.20
CA ASP A 29 63.15 -48.17 31.04
C ASP A 29 63.00 -47.36 29.72
N ARG A 30 64.09 -47.20 28.96
CA ARG A 30 64.06 -46.45 27.69
C ARG A 30 63.02 -46.99 26.69
N SER A 31 62.66 -48.25 26.78
CA SER A 31 61.67 -48.90 25.91
C SER A 31 60.21 -48.36 26.16
N SER A 32 59.92 -48.01 27.41
CA SER A 32 58.60 -47.43 27.77
C SER A 32 58.43 -46.00 27.29
N ILE A 33 59.51 -45.18 27.31
CA ILE A 33 59.49 -43.81 26.85
C ILE A 33 59.33 -43.75 25.31
N ILE A 34 59.98 -44.62 24.59
CA ILE A 34 59.92 -44.73 23.14
C ILE A 34 58.50 -45.17 22.69
N ARG A 35 57.89 -46.13 23.41
CA ARG A 35 56.52 -46.59 23.14
C ARG A 35 55.50 -45.48 23.39
N GLN A 36 55.64 -44.68 24.43
CA GLN A 36 54.77 -43.56 24.73
C GLN A 36 54.94 -42.41 23.70
N ALA A 37 56.17 -42.14 23.27
CA ALA A 37 56.44 -41.14 22.21
C ALA A 37 55.86 -41.57 20.85
N VAL A 38 55.99 -42.85 20.49
CA VAL A 38 55.39 -43.38 19.25
C VAL A 38 53.87 -43.38 19.30
N LEU A 39 53.30 -43.68 20.43
CA LEU A 39 51.84 -43.63 20.63
C LEU A 39 51.28 -42.20 20.57
N ALA A 40 52.01 -41.23 21.14
CA ALA A 40 51.66 -39.81 21.04
C ALA A 40 51.79 -39.26 19.62
N LEU A 41 52.82 -39.66 18.87
CA LEU A 41 52.99 -39.31 17.47
C LEU A 41 51.92 -39.92 16.58
N LEU A 42 51.52 -41.16 16.83
CA LEU A 42 50.38 -41.79 16.14
C LEU A 42 49.05 -41.12 16.45
N LEU A 43 48.81 -40.75 17.71
CA LEU A 43 47.59 -39.99 18.09
C LEU A 43 47.57 -38.57 17.47
N CYS A 44 48.73 -37.91 17.43
CA CYS A 44 48.84 -36.60 16.76
C CYS A 44 48.65 -36.70 15.23
N SER A 45 49.16 -37.77 14.60
CA SER A 45 48.95 -37.99 13.16
C SER A 45 47.52 -38.34 12.79
N VAL A 46 46.78 -39.10 13.66
CA VAL A 46 45.35 -39.36 13.47
C VAL A 46 44.51 -38.10 13.71
N ALA A 47 44.87 -37.28 14.72
CA ALA A 47 44.23 -35.99 14.96
C ALA A 47 44.46 -35.00 13.82
N ALA A 48 45.65 -34.98 13.21
CA ALA A 48 45.97 -34.15 12.03
C ALA A 48 45.20 -34.61 10.78
N LEU A 49 45.02 -35.93 10.60
CA LEU A 49 44.21 -36.48 9.49
C LEU A 49 42.72 -36.17 9.62
N VAL A 50 42.19 -36.13 10.85
CA VAL A 50 40.78 -35.75 11.11
C VAL A 50 40.59 -34.23 10.97
N ALA A 51 41.61 -33.42 11.30
CA ALA A 51 41.54 -31.96 11.14
C ALA A 51 41.71 -31.51 9.66
N CYS A 52 42.19 -32.37 8.79
CA CYS A 52 42.33 -32.08 7.34
C CYS A 52 41.21 -32.61 6.48
N THR A 53 40.14 -33.20 7.05
CA THR A 53 38.91 -33.39 6.26
C THR A 53 38.25 -32.04 6.07
N PRO A 54 38.14 -31.53 4.84
CA PRO A 54 37.39 -30.32 4.63
C PRO A 54 35.96 -30.62 5.13
N VAL A 55 35.55 -29.95 6.21
CA VAL A 55 34.15 -29.84 6.55
C VAL A 55 33.56 -29.17 5.31
N LYS A 56 32.86 -29.93 4.46
CA LYS A 56 32.01 -29.30 3.44
C LYS A 56 31.05 -28.42 4.22
N GLU A 57 31.33 -27.11 4.22
CA GLU A 57 30.26 -26.18 4.58
C GLU A 57 29.04 -26.62 3.76
N PRO A 58 27.85 -26.76 4.39
CA PRO A 58 26.66 -27.03 3.62
C PRO A 58 26.61 -25.96 2.53
N GLU A 59 26.59 -26.36 1.27
CA GLU A 59 26.37 -25.45 0.15
C GLU A 59 25.17 -24.60 0.57
N ARG A 60 25.43 -23.33 0.91
CA ARG A 60 24.37 -22.36 1.16
C ARG A 60 23.68 -22.25 -0.18
N LYS A 61 22.55 -22.95 -0.33
CA LYS A 61 21.72 -22.79 -1.52
C LYS A 61 21.49 -21.29 -1.67
N GLU A 62 21.84 -20.77 -2.81
CA GLU A 62 21.56 -19.39 -3.16
C GLU A 62 20.06 -19.18 -3.02
N LYS A 63 19.66 -18.16 -2.26
CA LYS A 63 18.24 -17.86 -2.07
C LYS A 63 17.65 -17.37 -3.39
N THR A 64 16.45 -17.81 -3.70
CA THR A 64 15.64 -17.20 -4.76
C THR A 64 15.23 -15.82 -4.30
N VAL A 65 15.64 -14.78 -5.00
CA VAL A 65 15.32 -13.39 -4.69
C VAL A 65 14.11 -12.98 -5.52
N LEU A 66 13.00 -12.65 -4.84
CA LEU A 66 11.78 -12.14 -5.45
C LEU A 66 11.74 -10.62 -5.33
N ARG A 67 11.31 -9.94 -6.38
CA ARG A 67 11.07 -8.50 -6.38
C ARG A 67 9.58 -8.24 -6.19
N LEU A 68 9.24 -7.44 -5.17
CA LEU A 68 7.88 -6.96 -4.92
C LEU A 68 7.83 -5.44 -5.21
N TRP A 69 7.00 -5.03 -6.15
CA TRP A 69 6.75 -3.62 -6.42
C TRP A 69 5.41 -3.17 -5.85
N HIS A 70 5.39 -1.95 -5.29
CA HIS A 70 4.19 -1.30 -4.79
C HIS A 70 4.29 0.22 -4.93
N TYR A 71 3.15 0.88 -4.79
CA TYR A 71 3.03 2.35 -4.84
C TYR A 71 2.49 2.96 -3.54
N LEU A 72 2.42 2.18 -2.45
CA LEU A 72 1.92 2.68 -1.16
C LEU A 72 2.74 3.89 -0.73
N ASP A 73 2.09 5.04 -0.59
CA ASP A 73 2.69 6.34 -0.32
C ASP A 73 2.81 6.65 1.18
N ARG A 74 1.87 6.12 2.01
CA ARG A 74 1.87 6.34 3.45
C ARG A 74 3.00 5.56 4.14
N GLU A 75 3.71 6.25 5.05
CA GLU A 75 4.85 5.67 5.77
C GLU A 75 4.46 4.42 6.56
N GLU A 76 3.31 4.46 7.26
CA GLU A 76 2.82 3.31 8.04
C GLU A 76 2.49 2.11 7.16
N SER A 77 1.92 2.34 6.00
CA SER A 77 1.61 1.30 5.02
C SER A 77 2.89 0.64 4.51
N ARG A 78 3.93 1.43 4.22
CA ARG A 78 5.25 0.93 3.81
C ARG A 78 5.91 0.14 4.93
N GLN A 79 5.88 0.64 6.16
CA GLN A 79 6.45 -0.05 7.33
C GLN A 79 5.70 -1.35 7.63
N CYS A 80 4.38 -1.37 7.50
CA CYS A 80 3.58 -2.59 7.68
C CYS A 80 3.97 -3.64 6.65
N LEU A 81 4.02 -3.27 5.36
CA LEU A 81 4.43 -4.18 4.30
C LEU A 81 5.86 -4.68 4.53
N ALA A 82 6.79 -3.80 4.92
CA ALA A 82 8.17 -4.18 5.22
C ALA A 82 8.25 -5.19 6.37
N LYS A 83 7.46 -5.02 7.44
CA LYS A 83 7.39 -5.97 8.57
C LYS A 83 6.82 -7.33 8.13
N LEU A 84 5.78 -7.35 7.30
CA LEU A 84 5.20 -8.58 6.76
C LEU A 84 6.19 -9.32 5.86
N VAL A 85 6.88 -8.61 4.99
CA VAL A 85 7.93 -9.19 4.14
C VAL A 85 9.10 -9.70 4.97
N GLN A 86 9.54 -8.95 5.98
CA GLN A 86 10.61 -9.43 6.88
C GLN A 86 10.19 -10.71 7.60
N LYS A 87 8.94 -10.77 8.12
CA LYS A 87 8.40 -12.00 8.74
C LYS A 87 8.42 -13.18 7.76
N PHE A 88 8.02 -12.96 6.51
CA PHE A 88 8.10 -14.00 5.47
C PHE A 88 9.54 -14.45 5.22
N ASN A 89 10.48 -13.51 5.06
CA ASN A 89 11.89 -13.79 4.82
C ASN A 89 12.53 -14.57 5.98
N ASP A 90 12.15 -14.27 7.23
CA ASP A 90 12.63 -14.97 8.42
C ASP A 90 12.11 -16.42 8.51
N MET A 91 10.94 -16.70 7.92
CA MET A 91 10.35 -18.04 7.87
C MET A 91 10.92 -18.91 6.74
N HIS A 92 11.56 -18.30 5.74
CA HIS A 92 12.06 -18.99 4.54
C HIS A 92 13.58 -18.88 4.44
N GLN A 93 14.26 -20.03 4.32
CA GLN A 93 15.72 -20.07 4.19
C GLN A 93 16.20 -19.97 2.73
N ASP A 94 15.32 -20.28 1.79
CA ASP A 94 15.57 -20.41 0.36
C ASP A 94 14.88 -19.35 -0.49
N ILE A 95 14.05 -18.47 0.11
CA ILE A 95 13.38 -17.36 -0.56
C ILE A 95 13.71 -16.06 0.18
N GLU A 96 13.88 -14.98 -0.56
CA GLU A 96 14.02 -13.62 -0.03
C GLU A 96 13.22 -12.65 -0.90
N ILE A 97 12.34 -11.85 -0.30
CA ILE A 97 11.59 -10.80 -0.99
C ILE A 97 12.29 -9.46 -0.77
N GLN A 98 12.54 -8.75 -1.86
CA GLN A 98 13.03 -7.37 -1.88
C GLN A 98 11.92 -6.45 -2.35
N ILE A 99 11.66 -5.40 -1.54
CA ILE A 99 10.59 -4.43 -1.79
C ILE A 99 11.14 -3.25 -2.58
N ASN A 100 10.38 -2.80 -3.57
CA ASN A 100 10.65 -1.57 -4.30
C ASN A 100 9.38 -0.71 -4.34
N CYS A 101 9.45 0.46 -3.70
CA CYS A 101 8.40 1.47 -3.74
C CYS A 101 8.61 2.36 -4.97
N ILE A 102 7.56 2.56 -5.74
CA ILE A 102 7.53 3.40 -6.95
C ILE A 102 6.39 4.38 -6.75
N ALA A 103 6.62 5.66 -7.04
CA ALA A 103 5.57 6.67 -6.97
C ALA A 103 4.37 6.30 -7.86
N ASP A 104 3.15 6.57 -7.39
CA ASP A 104 1.90 6.12 -8.03
C ASP A 104 1.80 6.57 -9.49
N GLU A 105 2.16 7.83 -9.76
CA GLU A 105 2.16 8.42 -11.10
C GLU A 105 3.06 7.71 -12.11
N ASP A 106 4.15 7.09 -11.64
CA ASP A 106 5.12 6.34 -12.45
C ASP A 106 4.84 4.83 -12.47
N PHE A 107 4.15 4.30 -11.45
CA PHE A 107 4.06 2.86 -11.18
C PHE A 107 3.53 2.08 -12.37
N LYS A 108 2.39 2.48 -12.90
CA LYS A 108 1.71 1.82 -14.03
C LYS A 108 2.60 1.76 -15.26
N LYS A 109 3.21 2.89 -15.61
CA LYS A 109 4.11 3.00 -16.76
C LYS A 109 5.34 2.12 -16.59
N ARG A 110 5.97 2.16 -15.41
CA ARG A 110 7.18 1.36 -15.13
C ARG A 110 6.89 -0.13 -15.16
N LEU A 111 5.76 -0.58 -14.57
CA LEU A 111 5.40 -2.00 -14.55
C LEU A 111 5.19 -2.53 -15.98
N VAL A 112 4.50 -1.78 -16.84
CA VAL A 112 4.24 -2.18 -18.22
C VAL A 112 5.52 -2.19 -19.06
N LEU A 113 6.39 -1.18 -18.90
CA LEU A 113 7.68 -1.15 -19.60
C LEU A 113 8.59 -2.30 -19.17
N ALA A 114 8.70 -2.55 -17.86
CA ALA A 114 9.47 -3.67 -17.34
C ALA A 114 8.94 -5.01 -17.86
N ALA A 115 7.63 -5.16 -17.99
CA ALA A 115 7.04 -6.37 -18.57
C ALA A 115 7.35 -6.52 -20.07
N ALA A 116 7.38 -5.43 -20.82
CA ALA A 116 7.75 -5.45 -22.24
C ALA A 116 9.22 -5.83 -22.45
N ASP A 117 10.09 -5.46 -21.50
CA ASP A 117 11.53 -5.77 -21.52
C ASP A 117 11.84 -7.15 -20.88
N GLY A 118 10.86 -7.85 -20.31
CA GLY A 118 11.04 -9.11 -19.59
C GLY A 118 11.68 -8.94 -18.20
N GLU A 119 11.65 -7.74 -17.65
CA GLU A 119 12.26 -7.36 -16.36
C GLU A 119 11.21 -7.00 -15.28
N GLN A 120 9.95 -7.44 -15.46
CA GLN A 120 8.90 -7.21 -14.48
C GLN A 120 9.26 -7.82 -13.10
N PRO A 121 8.70 -7.28 -11.99
CA PRO A 121 8.86 -7.89 -10.68
C PRO A 121 8.17 -9.26 -10.63
N ASP A 122 8.41 -10.05 -9.59
CA ASP A 122 7.72 -11.32 -9.34
C ASP A 122 6.33 -11.11 -8.73
N LEU A 123 6.22 -10.05 -7.93
CA LEU A 123 5.01 -9.66 -7.21
C LEU A 123 4.75 -8.16 -7.41
N ALA A 124 3.48 -7.79 -7.49
CA ALA A 124 3.08 -6.40 -7.50
C ALA A 124 1.82 -6.17 -6.65
N ILE A 125 1.80 -5.08 -5.88
CA ILE A 125 0.59 -4.54 -5.28
C ILE A 125 0.09 -3.46 -6.21
N VAL A 126 -1.11 -3.66 -6.75
CA VAL A 126 -1.71 -2.81 -7.79
C VAL A 126 -3.07 -2.28 -7.33
N ASP A 127 -3.51 -1.15 -7.88
CA ASP A 127 -4.88 -0.69 -7.68
C ASP A 127 -5.88 -1.66 -8.32
N SER A 128 -6.98 -1.89 -7.63
CA SER A 128 -8.03 -2.81 -8.04
C SER A 128 -8.65 -2.48 -9.41
N SER A 129 -8.64 -1.22 -9.83
CA SER A 129 -9.16 -0.78 -11.13
C SER A 129 -8.24 -1.12 -12.30
N ASP A 130 -6.94 -1.32 -12.04
CA ASP A 130 -5.94 -1.57 -13.07
C ASP A 130 -5.73 -3.06 -13.40
N VAL A 131 -6.29 -3.95 -12.59
CA VAL A 131 -6.10 -5.41 -12.73
C VAL A 131 -6.46 -5.91 -14.14
N GLN A 132 -7.59 -5.43 -14.71
CA GLN A 132 -8.02 -5.83 -16.03
C GLN A 132 -7.09 -5.34 -17.16
N TYR A 133 -6.47 -4.19 -16.94
CA TYR A 133 -5.46 -3.68 -17.86
C TYR A 133 -4.20 -4.55 -17.84
N TYR A 134 -3.70 -4.89 -16.65
CA TYR A 134 -2.52 -5.75 -16.53
C TYR A 134 -2.77 -7.19 -17.00
N ASP A 135 -3.98 -7.73 -16.79
CA ASP A 135 -4.35 -9.04 -17.35
C ASP A 135 -4.38 -8.99 -18.87
N LYS A 136 -4.98 -7.96 -19.48
CA LYS A 136 -5.01 -7.81 -20.94
C LYS A 136 -3.63 -7.70 -21.59
N VAL A 137 -2.68 -7.04 -20.93
CA VAL A 137 -1.30 -6.94 -21.44
C VAL A 137 -0.44 -8.15 -21.05
N GLY A 138 -1.02 -9.17 -20.41
CA GLY A 138 -0.39 -10.46 -20.17
C GLY A 138 0.59 -10.49 -18.99
N ILE A 139 0.49 -9.53 -18.07
CA ILE A 139 1.43 -9.41 -16.93
C ILE A 139 1.04 -10.35 -15.77
N LEU A 140 -0.25 -10.70 -15.62
CA LEU A 140 -0.76 -11.36 -14.42
C LEU A 140 -0.88 -12.88 -14.57
N LYS A 141 -0.64 -13.60 -13.47
CA LYS A 141 -0.82 -15.05 -13.37
C LYS A 141 -2.18 -15.40 -12.74
N ASP A 142 -2.70 -16.55 -13.14
CA ASP A 142 -3.90 -17.14 -12.56
C ASP A 142 -3.64 -17.60 -11.12
N LEU A 143 -4.32 -17.01 -10.13
CA LEU A 143 -4.27 -17.35 -8.72
C LEU A 143 -5.51 -18.11 -8.23
N SER A 144 -6.34 -18.64 -9.13
CA SER A 144 -7.58 -19.34 -8.77
C SER A 144 -7.36 -20.55 -7.85
N SER A 145 -6.17 -21.17 -7.89
CA SER A 145 -5.80 -22.28 -6.99
C SER A 145 -5.39 -21.83 -5.59
N GLU A 146 -5.02 -20.56 -5.41
CA GLU A 146 -4.49 -20.03 -4.14
C GLU A 146 -5.62 -19.52 -3.24
N MET A 147 -6.78 -19.21 -3.78
CA MET A 147 -7.89 -18.61 -3.06
C MET A 147 -9.15 -19.44 -3.14
N LYS A 148 -9.98 -19.37 -2.10
CA LYS A 148 -11.34 -19.93 -2.08
C LYS A 148 -12.33 -18.80 -2.27
N PRO A 149 -12.91 -18.60 -3.46
CA PRO A 149 -13.78 -17.46 -3.78
C PRO A 149 -14.96 -17.31 -2.81
N GLU A 150 -15.48 -18.41 -2.28
CA GLU A 150 -16.57 -18.44 -1.31
C GLU A 150 -16.23 -17.73 0.02
N ASN A 151 -14.96 -17.64 0.38
CA ASN A 151 -14.51 -16.93 1.59
C ASN A 151 -14.55 -15.41 1.43
N TYR A 152 -14.64 -14.90 0.21
CA TYR A 152 -14.56 -13.48 -0.10
C TYR A 152 -15.92 -12.87 -0.38
N LEU A 153 -16.03 -11.57 -0.20
CA LEU A 153 -17.14 -10.79 -0.71
C LEU A 153 -17.13 -10.82 -2.24
N SER A 154 -18.26 -11.10 -2.85
CA SER A 154 -18.34 -11.14 -4.32
C SER A 154 -17.86 -9.81 -4.94
N ARG A 155 -18.18 -8.68 -4.28
CA ARG A 155 -17.74 -7.36 -4.70
C ARG A 155 -16.21 -7.17 -4.66
N ALA A 156 -15.51 -7.76 -3.70
CA ALA A 156 -14.04 -7.69 -3.64
C ALA A 156 -13.38 -8.48 -4.77
N LEU A 157 -14.06 -9.50 -5.29
CA LEU A 157 -13.55 -10.32 -6.38
C LEU A 157 -13.87 -9.76 -7.78
N ILE A 158 -14.71 -8.73 -7.89
CA ILE A 158 -15.11 -8.18 -9.19
C ILE A 158 -13.88 -7.71 -9.97
N SER A 159 -13.01 -6.92 -9.33
CA SER A 159 -11.80 -6.41 -9.96
C SER A 159 -10.72 -7.49 -10.18
N CYS A 160 -10.67 -8.49 -9.29
CA CYS A 160 -9.66 -9.57 -9.37
C CYS A 160 -10.01 -10.66 -10.37
N ARG A 161 -11.26 -10.68 -10.90
CA ARG A 161 -11.76 -11.73 -11.79
C ARG A 161 -11.74 -11.28 -13.24
N THR A 162 -11.06 -12.03 -14.06
CA THR A 162 -11.02 -11.82 -15.52
C THR A 162 -12.34 -12.21 -16.19
N LYS A 163 -12.52 -11.84 -17.46
CA LYS A 163 -13.73 -12.16 -18.23
C LYS A 163 -13.94 -13.66 -18.43
N ASP A 164 -12.87 -14.45 -18.49
CA ASP A 164 -12.87 -15.91 -18.58
C ASP A 164 -13.00 -16.62 -17.20
N GLY A 165 -13.11 -15.83 -16.12
CA GLY A 165 -13.43 -16.32 -14.77
C GLY A 165 -12.22 -16.63 -13.89
N ARG A 166 -10.98 -16.48 -14.38
CA ARG A 166 -9.76 -16.63 -13.56
C ARG A 166 -9.69 -15.56 -12.47
N LEU A 167 -9.08 -15.87 -11.34
CA LEU A 167 -8.69 -14.91 -10.32
C LEU A 167 -7.21 -14.60 -10.49
N VAL A 168 -6.87 -13.34 -10.77
CA VAL A 168 -5.50 -12.91 -11.08
C VAL A 168 -4.88 -12.03 -9.98
N GLY A 169 -5.53 -11.98 -8.84
CA GLY A 169 -5.02 -11.22 -7.69
C GLY A 169 -5.76 -11.52 -6.40
N LEU A 170 -5.05 -11.37 -5.28
CA LEU A 170 -5.57 -11.45 -3.91
C LEU A 170 -6.00 -10.05 -3.48
N PRO A 171 -7.31 -9.79 -3.23
CA PRO A 171 -7.74 -8.51 -2.69
C PRO A 171 -7.26 -8.36 -1.25
N LEU A 172 -6.41 -7.36 -0.99
CA LEU A 172 -5.80 -7.14 0.33
C LEU A 172 -6.76 -6.46 1.31
N GLY A 173 -7.71 -5.68 0.81
CA GLY A 173 -8.73 -5.02 1.61
C GLY A 173 -9.66 -4.19 0.74
N LEU A 174 -10.60 -3.50 1.38
CA LEU A 174 -11.55 -2.59 0.73
C LEU A 174 -11.60 -1.27 1.50
N ASN A 175 -11.58 -0.18 0.78
CA ASN A 175 -11.86 1.16 1.30
C ASN A 175 -13.05 1.79 0.58
N CYS A 176 -13.53 2.91 1.08
CA CYS A 176 -14.48 3.77 0.38
C CYS A 176 -14.19 5.24 0.67
N LEU A 177 -14.59 6.09 -0.26
CA LEU A 177 -14.52 7.53 -0.06
C LEU A 177 -15.61 7.94 0.95
N ILE A 178 -15.23 8.76 1.95
CA ILE A 178 -16.13 9.29 2.97
C ILE A 178 -15.87 10.78 3.18
N PHE A 179 -16.75 11.44 3.88
CA PHE A 179 -16.65 12.87 4.18
C PHE A 179 -16.02 13.08 5.57
N TYR A 180 -14.94 13.84 5.62
CA TYR A 180 -14.24 14.30 6.81
C TYR A 180 -14.52 15.79 7.03
N TYR A 181 -14.74 16.20 8.27
CA TYR A 181 -14.95 17.60 8.63
C TYR A 181 -14.38 17.94 10.00
N ASN A 182 -13.80 19.13 10.09
CA ASN A 182 -13.28 19.68 11.34
C ASN A 182 -14.44 20.30 12.13
N GLU A 183 -14.77 19.68 13.28
CA GLU A 183 -15.92 20.10 14.11
C GLU A 183 -15.72 21.50 14.71
N ASP A 184 -14.50 21.87 15.04
CA ASP A 184 -14.20 23.15 15.65
C ASP A 184 -14.35 24.30 14.65
N ILE A 185 -13.85 24.12 13.43
CA ILE A 185 -13.96 25.13 12.36
C ILE A 185 -15.44 25.34 12.00
N LEU A 186 -16.20 24.28 11.76
CA LEU A 186 -17.64 24.39 11.44
C LEU A 186 -18.40 25.06 12.59
N ARG A 187 -18.13 24.67 13.82
CA ARG A 187 -18.79 25.26 15.01
C ARG A 187 -18.46 26.72 15.19
N GLN A 188 -17.19 27.13 15.02
CA GLN A 188 -16.76 28.53 15.13
C GLN A 188 -17.39 29.42 14.07
N ALA A 189 -17.60 28.91 12.87
CA ALA A 189 -18.29 29.61 11.79
C ALA A 189 -19.84 29.57 11.94
N GLY A 190 -20.37 28.82 12.90
CA GLY A 190 -21.80 28.63 13.06
C GLY A 190 -22.46 27.83 11.94
N VAL A 191 -21.68 26.99 11.25
CA VAL A 191 -22.10 26.19 10.10
C VAL A 191 -22.41 24.76 10.55
N GLY A 192 -23.54 24.22 10.12
CA GLY A 192 -23.90 22.81 10.33
C GLY A 192 -23.14 21.89 9.40
N VAL A 193 -23.09 20.60 9.73
CA VAL A 193 -22.51 19.57 8.86
C VAL A 193 -23.34 19.45 7.58
N PRO A 194 -22.81 19.71 6.38
CA PRO A 194 -23.57 19.65 5.14
C PRO A 194 -24.03 18.23 4.82
N THR A 195 -25.22 18.11 4.28
CA THR A 195 -25.87 16.85 3.90
C THR A 195 -26.11 16.73 2.40
N THR A 196 -26.02 17.85 1.66
CA THR A 196 -26.08 17.90 0.19
C THR A 196 -24.84 18.57 -0.37
N LEU A 197 -24.57 18.40 -1.67
CA LEU A 197 -23.45 19.06 -2.35
C LEU A 197 -23.60 20.57 -2.39
N GLU A 198 -24.83 21.08 -2.48
CA GLU A 198 -25.14 22.52 -2.43
C GLU A 198 -24.86 23.09 -1.03
N GLU A 199 -25.27 22.38 0.03
CA GLU A 199 -24.93 22.75 1.40
C GLU A 199 -23.42 22.70 1.63
N PHE A 200 -22.73 21.73 1.01
CA PHE A 200 -21.27 21.61 1.10
C PHE A 200 -20.56 22.83 0.50
N VAL A 201 -20.98 23.30 -0.69
CA VAL A 201 -20.43 24.52 -1.30
C VAL A 201 -20.63 25.73 -0.40
N THR A 202 -21.86 25.90 0.13
CA THR A 202 -22.20 27.01 1.03
C THR A 202 -21.36 26.97 2.32
N ALA A 203 -21.22 25.79 2.90
CA ALA A 203 -20.41 25.56 4.10
C ALA A 203 -18.92 25.86 3.83
N ALA A 204 -18.39 25.37 2.72
CA ALA A 204 -16.99 25.57 2.34
C ALA A 204 -16.68 27.06 2.16
N GLU A 205 -17.52 27.80 1.47
CA GLU A 205 -17.38 29.26 1.33
C GLU A 205 -17.43 29.97 2.68
N ALA A 206 -18.36 29.61 3.55
CA ALA A 206 -18.56 30.25 4.85
C ALA A 206 -17.38 30.05 5.83
N VAL A 207 -16.64 28.95 5.72
CA VAL A 207 -15.50 28.62 6.62
C VAL A 207 -14.14 29.01 6.04
N THR A 208 -14.09 29.41 4.77
CA THR A 208 -12.84 29.83 4.10
C THR A 208 -12.32 31.13 4.71
N SER A 209 -11.02 31.15 4.95
CA SER A 209 -10.29 32.32 5.46
C SER A 209 -8.85 32.35 4.90
N ASP A 210 -8.08 33.37 5.24
CA ASP A 210 -6.66 33.46 4.83
C ASP A 210 -5.80 32.30 5.39
N GLN A 211 -6.28 31.58 6.41
CA GLN A 211 -5.53 30.52 7.10
C GLN A 211 -6.12 29.12 6.88
N VAL A 212 -7.36 29.03 6.42
CA VAL A 212 -8.09 27.76 6.29
C VAL A 212 -8.80 27.71 4.95
N SER A 213 -8.53 26.69 4.16
CA SER A 213 -9.32 26.36 2.99
C SER A 213 -10.62 25.69 3.42
N GLY A 214 -11.75 26.13 2.85
CA GLY A 214 -13.06 25.55 3.17
C GLY A 214 -13.15 24.07 2.86
N CYS A 215 -12.51 23.66 1.75
CA CYS A 215 -12.36 22.25 1.40
C CYS A 215 -11.14 22.03 0.54
N ALA A 216 -10.80 20.74 0.34
CA ALA A 216 -9.84 20.31 -0.65
C ALA A 216 -10.37 19.13 -1.46
N PHE A 217 -9.89 19.05 -2.70
CA PHE A 217 -10.21 17.99 -3.65
C PHE A 217 -8.93 17.64 -4.42
N PRO A 218 -8.55 16.36 -4.58
CA PRO A 218 -7.37 16.00 -5.34
C PRO A 218 -7.62 16.32 -6.81
N ALA A 219 -6.89 17.29 -7.34
CA ALA A 219 -7.03 17.73 -8.73
C ALA A 219 -5.74 17.55 -9.54
N LEU A 220 -4.76 16.82 -8.99
CA LEU A 220 -3.61 16.31 -9.72
C LEU A 220 -4.08 15.41 -10.88
N GLN A 221 -3.39 15.43 -12.00
CA GLN A 221 -3.71 14.56 -13.14
C GLN A 221 -3.35 13.09 -12.84
N SER A 222 -4.13 12.47 -11.95
CA SER A 222 -3.92 11.11 -11.47
C SER A 222 -5.24 10.36 -11.31
N GLU A 223 -5.16 9.06 -11.03
CA GLU A 223 -6.30 8.20 -10.71
C GLU A 223 -7.12 8.73 -9.52
N GLU A 224 -6.46 9.34 -8.53
CA GLU A 224 -7.10 9.85 -7.32
C GLU A 224 -8.15 10.93 -7.59
N SER A 225 -7.88 11.83 -8.57
CA SER A 225 -8.84 12.85 -8.99
C SER A 225 -10.11 12.23 -9.55
N SER A 226 -9.96 11.25 -10.45
CA SER A 226 -11.09 10.50 -11.01
C SER A 226 -11.82 9.70 -9.95
N PHE A 227 -11.10 9.07 -9.04
CA PHE A 227 -11.66 8.32 -7.91
C PHE A 227 -12.55 9.20 -7.03
N CYS A 228 -12.11 10.40 -6.67
CA CYS A 228 -12.89 11.33 -5.85
C CYS A 228 -14.04 11.98 -6.62
N PHE A 229 -13.92 12.16 -7.93
CA PHE A 229 -14.93 12.80 -8.77
C PHE A 229 -16.12 11.89 -9.10
N LEU A 230 -15.87 10.61 -9.35
CA LEU A 230 -16.94 9.69 -9.79
C LEU A 230 -18.15 9.63 -8.85
N PRO A 231 -18.02 9.61 -7.52
CA PRO A 231 -19.18 9.70 -6.62
C PRO A 231 -20.00 10.97 -6.83
N ILE A 232 -19.36 12.12 -7.06
CA ILE A 232 -20.04 13.39 -7.33
C ILE A 232 -20.90 13.26 -8.60
N LEU A 233 -20.29 12.76 -9.70
CA LEU A 233 -20.96 12.50 -10.96
C LEU A 233 -22.17 11.55 -10.78
N TRP A 234 -21.98 10.45 -10.07
CA TRP A 234 -23.05 9.45 -9.86
C TRP A 234 -24.20 9.97 -9.02
N ASN A 235 -23.93 10.82 -8.04
CA ASN A 235 -24.96 11.40 -7.17
C ASN A 235 -25.77 12.48 -7.87
N TYR A 236 -25.25 13.15 -8.90
CA TYR A 236 -26.03 13.95 -9.84
C TYR A 236 -26.77 13.10 -10.90
N GLY A 237 -26.63 11.75 -10.87
CA GLY A 237 -27.25 10.83 -11.81
C GLY A 237 -26.51 10.65 -13.12
N GLY A 238 -25.26 11.13 -13.19
CA GLY A 238 -24.40 11.05 -14.38
C GLY A 238 -23.63 9.75 -14.52
N SER A 239 -22.96 9.63 -15.66
CA SER A 239 -22.01 8.54 -15.98
C SER A 239 -20.99 9.02 -16.99
N LEU A 240 -19.83 8.34 -17.06
CA LEU A 240 -18.81 8.65 -18.06
C LEU A 240 -19.27 8.39 -19.51
N ALA A 241 -20.31 7.54 -19.69
CA ALA A 241 -20.88 7.32 -21.01
C ALA A 241 -21.68 8.52 -21.56
N GLN A 242 -22.10 9.41 -20.67
CA GLN A 242 -22.89 10.60 -20.96
C GLN A 242 -22.35 11.78 -20.16
N ILE A 243 -21.03 11.98 -20.23
CA ILE A 243 -20.36 12.98 -19.39
C ILE A 243 -20.78 14.41 -19.75
N ASP A 244 -21.16 14.67 -20.98
CA ASP A 244 -21.67 15.94 -21.50
C ASP A 244 -23.17 16.19 -21.20
N SER A 245 -23.81 15.29 -20.41
CA SER A 245 -25.19 15.44 -19.95
C SER A 245 -25.36 16.58 -18.93
N PRO A 246 -26.62 16.97 -18.62
CA PRO A 246 -26.89 17.90 -17.50
C PRO A 246 -26.25 17.49 -16.18
N ALA A 247 -26.22 16.18 -15.87
CA ALA A 247 -25.61 15.66 -14.66
C ALA A 247 -24.06 15.81 -14.67
N GLY A 248 -23.43 15.61 -15.81
CA GLY A 248 -21.98 15.88 -15.94
C GLY A 248 -21.68 17.37 -15.75
N ARG A 249 -22.49 18.26 -16.35
CA ARG A 249 -22.35 19.71 -16.14
C ARG A 249 -22.53 20.11 -14.67
N GLN A 250 -23.45 19.49 -13.96
CA GLN A 250 -23.61 19.74 -12.52
C GLN A 250 -22.41 19.27 -11.73
N ALA A 251 -21.86 18.09 -12.04
CA ALA A 251 -20.71 17.54 -11.33
C ALA A 251 -19.43 18.38 -11.53
N PHE A 252 -19.12 18.81 -12.75
CA PHE A 252 -18.01 19.71 -13.02
C PHE A 252 -18.28 21.13 -12.52
N GLY A 253 -19.54 21.59 -12.61
CA GLY A 253 -19.98 22.87 -12.06
C GLY A 253 -19.80 22.96 -10.54
N PHE A 254 -19.99 21.87 -9.83
CA PHE A 254 -19.69 21.79 -8.39
C PHE A 254 -18.20 22.10 -8.11
N LEU A 255 -17.27 21.49 -8.81
CA LEU A 255 -15.83 21.75 -8.65
C LEU A 255 -15.46 23.18 -9.06
N LYS A 256 -16.01 23.66 -10.18
CA LYS A 256 -15.80 25.01 -10.67
C LYS A 256 -16.28 26.05 -9.64
N GLN A 257 -17.44 25.86 -9.07
CA GLN A 257 -18.01 26.77 -8.05
C GLN A 257 -17.14 26.84 -6.80
N LEU A 258 -16.61 25.70 -6.33
CA LEU A 258 -15.68 25.67 -5.19
C LEU A 258 -14.40 26.45 -5.49
N ALA A 259 -13.87 26.35 -6.72
CA ALA A 259 -12.69 27.10 -7.15
C ALA A 259 -12.99 28.61 -7.28
N GLU A 260 -14.09 28.99 -7.94
CA GLU A 260 -14.51 30.38 -8.14
C GLU A 260 -14.77 31.10 -6.81
N ASN A 261 -15.37 30.38 -5.81
CA ASN A 261 -15.62 30.88 -4.46
C ASN A 261 -14.36 30.87 -3.59
N LYS A 262 -13.20 30.46 -4.14
CA LYS A 262 -11.93 30.30 -3.43
C LYS A 262 -12.01 29.37 -2.20
N ALA A 263 -12.98 28.47 -2.18
CA ALA A 263 -13.13 27.45 -1.17
C ALA A 263 -12.10 26.31 -1.33
N LEU A 264 -11.63 26.10 -2.58
CA LEU A 264 -10.45 25.29 -2.89
C LEU A 264 -9.18 26.17 -2.90
N SER A 265 -8.09 25.67 -2.34
CA SER A 265 -6.77 26.31 -2.49
C SER A 265 -6.29 26.25 -3.94
N GLU A 266 -5.51 27.22 -4.40
CA GLU A 266 -4.85 27.19 -5.71
C GLU A 266 -3.91 25.98 -5.84
N ASP A 267 -3.35 25.50 -4.72
CA ASP A 267 -2.45 24.35 -4.69
C ASP A 267 -3.18 23.00 -4.87
N ASN A 268 -4.53 22.96 -4.83
CA ASN A 268 -5.29 21.71 -5.02
C ASN A 268 -4.98 20.96 -6.31
N VAL A 269 -4.56 21.66 -7.36
CA VAL A 269 -4.17 21.05 -8.64
C VAL A 269 -2.90 20.22 -8.57
N ASN A 270 -2.15 20.34 -7.48
CA ASN A 270 -0.90 19.62 -7.22
C ASN A 270 -1.00 18.66 -6.02
N MET A 271 -2.17 18.60 -5.33
CA MET A 271 -2.33 17.80 -4.12
C MET A 271 -2.84 16.39 -4.43
N THR A 272 -2.21 15.40 -3.80
CA THR A 272 -2.70 14.03 -3.69
C THR A 272 -3.74 13.91 -2.57
N ILE A 273 -4.44 12.77 -2.47
CA ILE A 273 -5.30 12.48 -1.30
C ILE A 273 -4.48 12.48 0.00
N SER A 274 -3.23 12.02 -0.05
CA SER A 274 -2.32 11.99 1.10
C SER A 274 -1.95 13.40 1.57
N ASP A 275 -1.64 14.31 0.63
CA ASP A 275 -1.37 15.72 0.94
C ASP A 275 -2.59 16.38 1.60
N ILE A 276 -3.79 16.12 1.07
CA ILE A 276 -5.04 16.65 1.62
C ILE A 276 -5.30 16.10 3.03
N ALA A 277 -5.03 14.82 3.28
CA ALA A 277 -5.18 14.22 4.60
C ALA A 277 -4.22 14.86 5.62
N TRP A 278 -2.98 15.12 5.21
CA TRP A 278 -1.99 15.80 6.05
C TRP A 278 -2.38 17.25 6.35
N GLU A 279 -2.81 18.03 5.35
CA GLU A 279 -3.29 19.40 5.53
C GLU A 279 -4.55 19.48 6.40
N PHE A 280 -5.45 18.48 6.26
CA PHE A 280 -6.62 18.35 7.12
C PHE A 280 -6.23 18.05 8.57
N ALA A 281 -5.26 17.14 8.79
CA ALA A 281 -4.74 16.85 10.13
C ALA A 281 -4.12 18.07 10.81
N ASN A 282 -3.47 18.94 10.02
CA ASN A 282 -2.90 20.19 10.53
C ASN A 282 -3.91 21.33 10.72
N GLY A 283 -5.19 21.10 10.39
CA GLY A 283 -6.26 22.08 10.55
C GLY A 283 -6.31 23.16 9.46
N ASN A 284 -5.57 23.00 8.37
CA ASN A 284 -5.51 23.94 7.25
C ASN A 284 -6.69 23.78 6.28
N ILE A 285 -7.41 22.65 6.37
CA ILE A 285 -8.58 22.31 5.56
C ILE A 285 -9.76 22.00 6.49
N ALA A 286 -10.91 22.63 6.25
CA ALA A 286 -12.10 22.41 7.08
C ALA A 286 -12.86 21.11 6.70
N MET A 287 -12.92 20.77 5.42
CA MET A 287 -13.71 19.65 4.90
C MET A 287 -12.97 18.95 3.75
N ALA A 288 -13.01 17.62 3.72
CA ALA A 288 -12.40 16.84 2.64
C ALA A 288 -13.14 15.52 2.36
N PHE A 289 -13.00 15.02 1.13
CA PHE A 289 -13.39 13.67 0.76
C PHE A 289 -12.13 12.80 0.71
N LEU A 290 -11.96 11.94 1.71
CA LEU A 290 -10.81 11.05 1.85
C LEU A 290 -11.28 9.60 1.93
N THR A 291 -10.38 8.66 1.71
CA THR A 291 -10.73 7.25 1.93
C THR A 291 -10.85 6.95 3.43
N SER A 292 -11.67 5.94 3.75
CA SER A 292 -11.85 5.49 5.15
C SER A 292 -10.57 4.99 5.82
N GLY A 293 -9.48 4.85 5.08
CA GLY A 293 -8.17 4.45 5.58
C GLY A 293 -7.41 5.55 6.31
N TYR A 294 -7.71 6.83 6.07
CA TYR A 294 -6.95 7.96 6.65
C TYR A 294 -7.34 8.32 8.09
N GLU A 295 -8.44 7.76 8.65
CA GLU A 295 -8.89 8.17 9.97
C GLU A 295 -7.84 7.96 11.06
N ASN A 296 -7.16 6.82 11.06
CA ASN A 296 -6.12 6.51 12.05
C ASN A 296 -4.93 7.44 11.90
N GLU A 297 -4.45 7.63 10.68
CA GLU A 297 -3.31 8.51 10.37
C GLU A 297 -3.56 9.95 10.82
N ILE A 298 -4.73 10.51 10.51
CA ILE A 298 -5.11 11.85 10.96
C ILE A 298 -5.13 11.95 12.49
N ARG A 299 -5.63 10.92 13.20
CA ARG A 299 -5.64 10.89 14.68
C ARG A 299 -4.24 10.75 15.28
N GLU A 300 -3.33 10.07 14.61
CA GLU A 300 -1.94 9.90 15.04
C GLU A 300 -1.12 11.17 14.78
N GLU A 301 -1.32 11.82 13.63
CA GLU A 301 -0.67 13.08 13.27
C GLU A 301 -1.09 14.21 14.21
N ASN A 302 -2.38 14.32 14.51
CA ASN A 302 -2.90 15.36 15.41
C ASN A 302 -3.96 14.78 16.36
N PRO A 303 -3.55 14.25 17.53
CA PRO A 303 -4.46 13.71 18.53
C PRO A 303 -5.45 14.74 19.12
N ASP A 304 -5.14 16.04 19.01
CA ASP A 304 -5.96 17.14 19.53
C ASP A 304 -6.98 17.66 18.48
N LEU A 305 -6.94 17.15 17.25
CA LEU A 305 -7.88 17.55 16.21
C LEU A 305 -9.28 17.00 16.50
N HIS A 306 -10.25 17.87 16.69
CA HIS A 306 -11.65 17.47 16.79
C HIS A 306 -12.26 17.37 15.40
N PHE A 307 -12.34 16.17 14.90
CA PHE A 307 -12.98 15.89 13.62
C PHE A 307 -13.92 14.68 13.69
N ALA A 308 -14.85 14.64 12.77
CA ALA A 308 -15.71 13.49 12.59
C ALA A 308 -15.81 13.09 11.09
N THR A 309 -16.32 11.89 10.88
CA THR A 309 -16.53 11.33 9.54
C THR A 309 -17.98 10.92 9.33
N THR A 310 -18.46 11.07 8.10
CA THR A 310 -19.79 10.62 7.71
C THR A 310 -19.81 10.21 6.24
N LYS A 311 -20.98 9.78 5.74
CA LYS A 311 -21.18 9.54 4.30
C LYS A 311 -21.01 10.84 3.51
N LEU A 312 -20.70 10.73 2.22
CA LEU A 312 -20.61 11.90 1.34
C LEU A 312 -21.92 12.74 1.42
N PRO A 313 -21.84 14.07 1.36
CA PRO A 313 -22.99 14.97 1.49
C PRO A 313 -23.83 14.97 0.19
N CYS A 314 -24.44 13.84 -0.12
CA CYS A 314 -25.22 13.61 -1.34
C CYS A 314 -26.63 13.13 -1.02
N GLY A 315 -27.20 13.57 0.11
CA GLY A 315 -28.53 13.20 0.56
C GLY A 315 -28.63 11.81 1.20
N GLU A 316 -29.84 11.31 1.35
CA GLU A 316 -30.10 10.04 2.05
C GLU A 316 -29.44 8.82 1.34
N ASN A 317 -29.56 8.79 0.02
CA ASN A 317 -29.10 7.69 -0.83
C ASN A 317 -27.70 7.95 -1.41
N SER A 318 -26.83 8.58 -0.63
CA SER A 318 -25.46 8.92 -1.03
C SER A 318 -24.70 7.68 -1.54
N ILE A 319 -24.22 7.78 -2.78
CA ILE A 319 -23.40 6.74 -3.44
C ILE A 319 -21.95 7.11 -3.25
N THR A 320 -21.17 6.19 -2.70
CA THR A 320 -19.71 6.31 -2.65
C THR A 320 -19.04 5.37 -3.64
N ILE A 321 -17.71 5.39 -3.68
CA ILE A 321 -16.86 4.54 -4.52
C ILE A 321 -16.09 3.54 -3.64
N SER A 322 -15.90 2.33 -4.15
CA SER A 322 -15.04 1.32 -3.53
C SER A 322 -13.69 1.30 -4.21
N GLY A 323 -12.64 1.28 -3.39
CA GLY A 323 -11.25 1.07 -3.77
C GLY A 323 -10.61 -0.06 -2.97
N GLY A 324 -9.30 -0.19 -3.14
CA GLY A 324 -8.45 -1.13 -2.43
C GLY A 324 -7.38 -1.73 -3.34
N GLU A 325 -6.35 -2.28 -2.74
CA GLU A 325 -5.21 -2.86 -3.42
C GLU A 325 -5.38 -4.37 -3.61
N VAL A 326 -4.68 -4.86 -4.63
CA VAL A 326 -4.67 -6.27 -5.03
C VAL A 326 -3.22 -6.73 -5.12
N LEU A 327 -2.86 -7.78 -4.39
CA LEU A 327 -1.58 -8.45 -4.55
C LEU A 327 -1.64 -9.41 -5.73
N THR A 328 -0.73 -9.23 -6.67
CA THR A 328 -0.66 -10.02 -7.89
C THR A 328 0.69 -10.73 -8.04
N VAL A 329 0.69 -11.87 -8.72
CA VAL A 329 1.89 -12.52 -9.24
C VAL A 329 2.01 -12.14 -10.70
N THR A 330 3.16 -11.65 -11.11
CA THR A 330 3.42 -11.26 -12.49
C THR A 330 4.04 -12.42 -13.28
N CYS A 331 4.24 -12.26 -14.58
CA CYS A 331 4.81 -13.31 -15.43
C CYS A 331 6.34 -13.44 -15.30
N ALA A 332 6.87 -13.38 -14.07
CA ALA A 332 8.29 -13.52 -13.79
C ALA A 332 8.71 -15.00 -13.62
N GLU A 333 10.00 -15.25 -13.54
CA GLU A 333 10.61 -16.58 -13.53
C GLU A 333 10.25 -17.39 -12.27
N HIS A 334 10.01 -16.73 -11.14
CA HIS A 334 9.85 -17.36 -9.82
C HIS A 334 8.39 -17.47 -9.37
N GLU A 335 7.49 -17.82 -10.27
CA GLU A 335 6.05 -17.89 -10.02
C GLU A 335 5.68 -18.76 -8.81
N LYS A 336 6.36 -19.90 -8.63
CA LYS A 336 6.05 -20.84 -7.54
C LYS A 336 6.34 -20.21 -6.18
N GLU A 337 7.48 -19.59 -6.04
CA GLU A 337 7.94 -18.93 -4.82
C GLU A 337 7.09 -17.67 -4.53
N ALA A 338 6.71 -16.92 -5.57
CA ALA A 338 5.81 -15.79 -5.45
C ALA A 338 4.43 -16.20 -4.93
N ARG A 339 3.88 -17.35 -5.35
CA ARG A 339 2.63 -17.90 -4.82
C ARG A 339 2.73 -18.27 -3.33
N GLU A 340 3.91 -18.58 -2.79
CA GLU A 340 4.09 -18.82 -1.36
C GLU A 340 3.85 -17.54 -0.55
N PHE A 341 4.28 -16.39 -1.07
CA PHE A 341 3.97 -15.10 -0.44
C PHE A 341 2.48 -14.75 -0.52
N VAL A 342 1.80 -15.04 -1.63
CA VAL A 342 0.34 -14.87 -1.72
C VAL A 342 -0.38 -15.68 -0.65
N ARG A 343 -0.01 -16.96 -0.47
CA ARG A 343 -0.57 -17.83 0.59
C ARG A 343 -0.24 -17.33 2.01
N PHE A 344 0.95 -16.77 2.21
CA PHE A 344 1.33 -16.13 3.46
C PHE A 344 0.43 -14.93 3.77
N MET A 345 0.25 -14.04 2.81
CA MET A 345 -0.60 -12.84 2.98
C MET A 345 -2.09 -13.17 3.16
N GLU A 346 -2.58 -14.32 2.63
CA GLU A 346 -3.96 -14.79 2.84
C GLU A 346 -4.22 -15.31 4.27
N GLN A 347 -3.19 -15.66 5.03
CA GLN A 347 -3.36 -16.13 6.40
C GLN A 347 -4.00 -15.03 7.26
N THR A 348 -4.89 -15.44 8.18
CA THR A 348 -5.68 -14.53 9.02
C THR A 348 -4.84 -13.48 9.74
N GLU A 349 -3.74 -13.91 10.36
CA GLU A 349 -2.86 -13.02 11.13
C GLU A 349 -2.24 -11.92 10.26
N GLN A 350 -1.71 -12.27 9.07
CA GLN A 350 -1.09 -11.32 8.15
C GLN A 350 -2.11 -10.39 7.53
N THR A 351 -3.27 -10.95 7.14
CA THR A 351 -4.38 -10.15 6.63
C THR A 351 -4.86 -9.13 7.68
N GLU A 352 -5.04 -9.54 8.95
CA GLU A 352 -5.46 -8.63 10.03
C GLU A 352 -4.44 -7.51 10.25
N VAL A 353 -3.14 -7.83 10.33
CA VAL A 353 -2.07 -6.82 10.47
C VAL A 353 -2.10 -5.81 9.33
N TYR A 354 -2.27 -6.27 8.08
CA TYR A 354 -2.37 -5.38 6.93
C TYR A 354 -3.61 -4.49 6.99
N LEU A 355 -4.79 -5.08 7.27
CA LEU A 355 -6.06 -4.35 7.35
C LEU A 355 -6.07 -3.29 8.45
N ASP A 356 -5.48 -3.58 9.60
CA ASP A 356 -5.41 -2.64 10.72
C ASP A 356 -4.50 -1.45 10.38
N SER A 357 -3.33 -1.69 9.80
CA SER A 357 -2.43 -0.64 9.36
C SER A 357 -3.01 0.22 8.24
N MET A 358 -3.70 -0.40 7.28
CA MET A 358 -4.32 0.36 6.17
C MET A 358 -5.62 1.06 6.57
N GLY A 359 -6.20 0.74 7.71
CA GLY A 359 -7.52 1.22 8.10
C GLY A 359 -8.66 0.60 7.26
N TYR A 360 -8.44 -0.52 6.57
CA TYR A 360 -9.36 -1.08 5.59
C TYR A 360 -10.39 -2.06 6.17
N LEU A 361 -11.45 -2.27 5.41
CA LEU A 361 -12.40 -3.34 5.61
C LEU A 361 -11.90 -4.62 4.95
N ALA A 362 -12.14 -5.76 5.61
CA ALA A 362 -11.73 -7.04 5.07
C ALA A 362 -12.51 -7.44 3.81
N ALA A 363 -11.79 -7.88 2.81
CA ALA A 363 -12.37 -8.54 1.63
C ALA A 363 -12.91 -9.95 1.98
N ARG A 364 -12.35 -10.59 3.02
CA ARG A 364 -12.78 -11.90 3.54
C ARG A 364 -14.00 -11.74 4.45
N ARG A 365 -15.01 -12.60 4.27
CA ARG A 365 -16.29 -12.57 5.00
C ARG A 365 -16.15 -12.80 6.50
N ASP A 366 -15.28 -13.74 6.91
CA ASP A 366 -15.04 -14.07 8.30
C ASP A 366 -14.40 -12.89 9.06
N LEU A 367 -13.37 -12.28 8.49
CA LEU A 367 -12.67 -11.13 9.05
C LEU A 367 -13.56 -9.87 9.07
N LEU A 368 -14.29 -9.61 7.99
CA LEU A 368 -15.26 -8.51 7.99
C LEU A 368 -16.30 -8.66 9.09
N LYS A 369 -16.84 -9.88 9.28
CA LYS A 369 -17.78 -10.14 10.36
C LYS A 369 -17.18 -9.81 11.72
N LYS A 370 -15.92 -10.17 11.96
CA LYS A 370 -15.19 -9.81 13.18
C LYS A 370 -15.06 -8.30 13.32
N GLN A 371 -14.57 -7.60 12.29
CA GLN A 371 -14.39 -6.14 12.29
C GLN A 371 -15.69 -5.40 12.63
N ILE A 372 -16.80 -5.70 11.96
CA ILE A 372 -18.08 -4.99 12.20
C ILE A 372 -18.72 -5.31 13.57
N GLN A 373 -18.28 -6.37 14.24
CA GLN A 373 -18.74 -6.72 15.59
C GLN A 373 -17.92 -6.02 16.68
N THR A 374 -16.65 -5.75 16.42
CA THR A 374 -15.71 -5.23 17.42
C THR A 374 -15.42 -3.75 17.26
N ASP A 375 -15.62 -3.18 16.05
CA ASP A 375 -15.28 -1.81 15.72
C ASP A 375 -16.52 -1.07 15.14
N PRO A 376 -17.08 -0.07 15.88
CA PRO A 376 -18.21 0.73 15.43
C PRO A 376 -17.92 1.54 14.14
N ALA A 377 -16.69 2.04 13.96
CA ALA A 377 -16.30 2.78 12.75
C ALA A 377 -16.33 1.86 11.54
N LYS A 378 -15.73 0.66 11.64
CA LYS A 378 -15.77 -0.36 10.57
C LYS A 378 -17.19 -0.78 10.24
N LYS A 379 -18.07 -0.89 11.23
CA LYS A 379 -19.50 -1.15 11.01
C LYS A 379 -20.17 -0.02 10.20
N THR A 380 -19.84 1.21 10.50
CA THR A 380 -20.34 2.39 9.79
C THR A 380 -19.83 2.41 8.35
N TYR A 381 -18.52 2.24 8.14
CA TYR A 381 -17.90 2.20 6.81
C TYR A 381 -18.45 1.05 5.95
N TRP A 382 -18.70 -0.11 6.57
CA TRP A 382 -19.38 -1.21 5.88
C TRP A 382 -20.77 -0.81 5.38
N SER A 383 -21.53 0.01 6.14
CA SER A 383 -22.84 0.48 5.70
C SER A 383 -22.76 1.35 4.44
N TYR A 384 -21.70 2.16 4.30
CA TYR A 384 -21.42 2.98 3.11
C TYR A 384 -20.90 2.10 1.96
N LEU A 385 -19.92 1.24 2.23
CA LEU A 385 -19.31 0.36 1.25
C LEU A 385 -20.34 -0.56 0.58
N ARG A 386 -21.36 -1.03 1.30
CA ARG A 386 -22.43 -1.87 0.70
C ARG A 386 -23.17 -1.19 -0.45
N GLN A 387 -23.25 0.13 -0.46
CA GLN A 387 -23.89 0.93 -1.49
C GLN A 387 -22.90 1.53 -2.50
N ALA A 388 -21.60 1.31 -2.27
CA ALA A 388 -20.55 1.85 -3.13
C ALA A 388 -20.64 1.26 -4.54
N LYS A 389 -20.35 2.09 -5.53
CA LYS A 389 -20.07 1.65 -6.91
C LYS A 389 -18.57 1.39 -7.08
N PHE A 390 -18.24 0.71 -8.17
CA PHE A 390 -16.87 0.50 -8.61
C PHE A 390 -16.60 1.39 -9.82
N ARG A 391 -15.32 1.73 -10.04
CA ARG A 391 -14.83 2.26 -11.31
C ARG A 391 -15.17 1.30 -12.45
N GLU A 392 -15.11 1.76 -13.68
CA GLU A 392 -15.29 0.86 -14.83
C GLU A 392 -14.18 -0.21 -14.83
N ILE A 393 -14.60 -1.48 -14.77
CA ILE A 393 -13.68 -2.63 -14.74
C ILE A 393 -13.41 -3.06 -16.18
N GLU A 394 -12.61 -2.26 -16.87
CA GLU A 394 -12.30 -2.45 -18.28
C GLU A 394 -10.80 -2.20 -18.54
N PRO A 395 -10.19 -2.91 -19.49
CA PRO A 395 -8.75 -2.76 -19.78
C PRO A 395 -8.32 -1.37 -20.23
N TYR A 396 -9.24 -0.50 -20.63
CA TYR A 396 -8.98 0.88 -21.03
C TYR A 396 -9.18 1.90 -19.90
N TRP A 397 -9.56 1.44 -18.70
CA TRP A 397 -9.81 2.31 -17.55
C TRP A 397 -8.65 3.28 -17.27
N PRO A 398 -7.36 2.87 -17.29
CA PRO A 398 -6.26 3.80 -17.06
C PRO A 398 -6.25 5.02 -17.98
N SER A 399 -6.57 4.81 -19.26
CA SER A 399 -6.66 5.92 -20.21
C SER A 399 -7.88 6.80 -19.98
N LEU A 400 -9.01 6.20 -19.62
CA LEU A 400 -10.25 6.92 -19.30
C LEU A 400 -10.09 7.79 -18.07
N SER A 401 -9.51 7.23 -17.03
CA SER A 401 -9.28 7.90 -15.75
C SER A 401 -8.39 9.15 -15.92
N MET A 402 -7.33 9.03 -16.67
CA MET A 402 -6.43 10.17 -16.95
C MET A 402 -7.10 11.30 -17.72
N GLU A 403 -7.96 10.99 -18.71
CA GLU A 403 -8.73 12.04 -19.44
C GLU A 403 -9.71 12.76 -18.50
N VAL A 404 -10.35 12.02 -17.60
CA VAL A 404 -11.25 12.61 -16.58
C VAL A 404 -10.46 13.51 -15.63
N ALA A 405 -9.31 13.04 -15.14
CA ALA A 405 -8.44 13.80 -14.24
C ALA A 405 -7.92 15.07 -14.88
N GLU A 406 -7.51 15.02 -16.16
CA GLU A 406 -7.09 16.20 -16.92
C GLU A 406 -8.21 17.24 -17.05
N SER A 407 -9.45 16.79 -17.33
CA SER A 407 -10.60 17.68 -17.42
C SER A 407 -10.96 18.31 -16.08
N ILE A 408 -10.86 17.57 -14.96
CA ILE A 408 -11.03 18.09 -13.60
C ILE A 408 -10.03 19.22 -13.35
N ASN A 409 -8.75 18.99 -13.64
CA ASN A 409 -7.69 19.94 -13.44
C ASN A 409 -7.95 21.23 -14.25
N ARG A 410 -8.30 21.12 -15.54
CA ARG A 410 -8.60 22.25 -16.41
C ARG A 410 -9.78 23.10 -15.93
N VAL A 411 -10.87 22.44 -15.52
CA VAL A 411 -12.07 23.15 -15.02
C VAL A 411 -11.79 23.91 -13.74
N ILE A 412 -11.02 23.31 -12.80
CA ILE A 412 -10.60 24.00 -11.57
C ILE A 412 -9.69 25.18 -11.88
N LEU A 413 -8.85 25.09 -12.90
CA LEU A 413 -7.99 26.18 -13.38
C LEU A 413 -8.74 27.25 -14.19
N GLY A 414 -10.05 27.11 -14.42
CA GLY A 414 -10.90 28.14 -14.99
C GLY A 414 -11.34 27.92 -16.43
N GLU A 415 -11.04 26.75 -17.04
CA GLU A 415 -11.55 26.42 -18.38
C GLU A 415 -13.09 26.38 -18.39
N ASP A 416 -13.67 26.64 -19.55
CA ASP A 416 -15.12 26.59 -19.70
C ASP A 416 -15.65 25.16 -19.56
N THR A 417 -16.61 24.97 -18.65
CA THR A 417 -17.14 23.64 -18.33
C THR A 417 -17.84 23.00 -19.52
N GLN A 418 -18.56 23.76 -20.35
CA GLN A 418 -19.29 23.20 -21.48
C GLN A 418 -18.32 22.73 -22.58
N ASP A 419 -17.37 23.56 -22.92
CA ASP A 419 -16.35 23.25 -23.95
C ASP A 419 -15.50 22.06 -23.54
N GLU A 420 -15.06 21.99 -22.26
CA GLU A 420 -14.25 20.88 -21.74
C GLU A 420 -15.05 19.56 -21.70
N LEU A 421 -16.34 19.59 -21.33
CA LEU A 421 -17.17 18.40 -21.34
C LEU A 421 -17.45 17.84 -22.74
N GLU A 422 -17.63 18.70 -23.73
CA GLU A 422 -17.77 18.27 -25.13
C GLU A 422 -16.49 17.58 -25.60
N GLN A 423 -15.31 18.17 -25.32
CA GLN A 423 -14.02 17.59 -25.66
C GLN A 423 -13.77 16.28 -24.90
N LEU A 424 -14.08 16.21 -23.61
CA LEU A 424 -13.95 14.99 -22.80
C LEU A 424 -14.85 13.88 -23.35
N SER A 425 -16.09 14.19 -23.72
CA SER A 425 -17.04 13.23 -24.33
C SER A 425 -16.46 12.64 -25.64
N GLU A 426 -15.81 13.46 -26.46
CA GLU A 426 -15.14 12.99 -27.67
C GLU A 426 -13.93 12.11 -27.37
N ARG A 427 -13.09 12.49 -26.37
CA ARG A 427 -11.92 11.71 -25.94
C ARG A 427 -12.33 10.34 -25.39
N ILE A 428 -13.34 10.29 -24.51
CA ILE A 428 -13.92 9.04 -23.98
C ILE A 428 -14.46 8.16 -25.12
N SER A 429 -15.20 8.75 -26.06
CA SER A 429 -15.75 8.04 -27.20
C SER A 429 -14.67 7.44 -28.10
N ARG A 430 -13.54 8.12 -28.26
CA ARG A 430 -12.37 7.65 -29.03
C ARG A 430 -11.72 6.45 -28.32
N ILE A 431 -11.48 6.53 -27.02
CA ILE A 431 -10.90 5.42 -26.23
C ILE A 431 -11.78 4.18 -26.34
N ARG A 432 -13.10 4.33 -26.18
CA ARG A 432 -14.05 3.22 -26.25
C ARG A 432 -14.14 2.61 -27.67
N ARG A 433 -14.06 3.42 -28.74
CA ARG A 433 -14.06 2.91 -30.12
C ARG A 433 -12.79 2.17 -30.48
N ALA A 434 -11.62 2.63 -30.04
CA ALA A 434 -10.35 1.97 -30.30
C ALA A 434 -10.28 0.53 -29.72
N LYS A 435 -11.18 0.17 -28.79
CA LYS A 435 -11.36 -1.20 -28.30
C LYS A 435 -11.92 -2.13 -29.39
N TYR A 436 -12.89 -1.68 -30.17
CA TYR A 436 -13.59 -2.52 -31.18
C TYR A 436 -12.80 -2.71 -32.47
N GLU A 437 -11.76 -1.88 -32.71
CA GLU A 437 -10.90 -2.00 -33.90
C GLU A 437 -9.72 -2.98 -33.69
N LYS A 438 -9.47 -3.40 -32.44
CA LYS A 438 -8.37 -4.31 -32.07
C LYS A 438 -8.82 -5.71 -31.61
N GLU A 439 -10.14 -5.94 -31.49
CA GLU A 439 -10.77 -7.26 -31.33
C GLU A 439 -11.14 -7.86 -32.70
#